data_78db3b8e0fdb7ef038a299a387a44210
#
_entry.id   78db3b8e0fdb7ef038a299a387a44210
#
_cell.length_a   1.000
_cell.length_b   1.000
_cell.length_c   1.000
_cell.angle_alpha   90.00
_cell.angle_beta   90.00
_cell.angle_gamma   90.00
#
_symmetry.space_group_name_H-M   'P 1'
#
loop_
_entity.id
_entity.type
_entity.pdbx_description
1 polymer ?
#
loop_
_entity_poly.entity_id
_entity_poly.type
_entity_poly.pdbx_seq_one_letter_code
_entity_poly.pdbx_strand_id
1 'polypeptide(L)'
;MATKQVNIDIIAKDKTRQAMQSATKGINRVKDSVFNLRNALLGLGAGFVAKGFLDTAREVERLRVRFKFLFADAKEGEKAFKGLIKFAGQVPFSLAEIQRGSANLSVVSKDADELNEILKITGDIASASGLDFQTTAEQLQRVFSAGINSADLFRERGVRELLGFEAGVQMSAEKSKEHIIKAFRE
;
A
#
# COMPACT_ATOMS: atom_id res chain seq x y z
N MET A 1 69.98 9.95 -40.62
CA MET A 1 68.49 10.11 -40.39
C MET A 1 68.25 9.86 -38.95
N ALA A 2 67.78 10.89 -38.17
CA ALA A 2 67.55 10.74 -36.74
C ALA A 2 66.09 10.24 -36.54
N THR A 3 65.97 9.07 -35.94
CA THR A 3 64.67 8.47 -35.58
C THR A 3 64.15 9.14 -34.32
N LYS A 4 63.05 9.89 -34.44
CA LYS A 4 62.38 10.55 -33.34
C LYS A 4 61.50 9.52 -32.63
N GLN A 5 61.86 9.07 -31.41
CA GLN A 5 60.96 8.25 -30.58
C GLN A 5 59.93 9.11 -29.92
N VAL A 6 58.65 8.74 -30.07
CA VAL A 6 57.49 9.41 -29.39
C VAL A 6 57.06 8.45 -28.28
N ASN A 7 57.26 8.85 -27.04
CA ASN A 7 56.71 8.14 -25.86
C ASN A 7 55.29 8.66 -25.58
N ILE A 8 54.33 7.76 -25.60
CA ILE A 8 52.94 8.04 -25.23
C ILE A 8 52.67 7.39 -23.88
N ASP A 9 52.57 8.16 -22.83
CA ASP A 9 52.15 7.69 -21.51
C ASP A 9 50.62 7.65 -21.42
N ILE A 10 50.03 6.45 -21.40
CA ILE A 10 48.60 6.27 -21.22
C ILE A 10 48.32 6.15 -19.73
N ILE A 11 47.84 7.22 -19.11
CA ILE A 11 47.39 7.25 -17.71
C ILE A 11 45.92 6.89 -17.66
N ALA A 12 45.60 5.63 -17.38
CA ALA A 12 44.24 5.19 -17.12
C ALA A 12 43.80 5.61 -15.68
N LYS A 13 42.98 6.63 -15.55
CA LYS A 13 42.33 6.99 -14.26
C LYS A 13 41.10 6.11 -14.08
N ASP A 14 41.17 5.13 -13.18
CA ASP A 14 40.04 4.31 -12.81
C ASP A 14 39.05 5.11 -11.96
N LYS A 15 37.93 5.54 -12.54
CA LYS A 15 36.81 6.22 -11.87
C LYS A 15 35.70 5.26 -11.43
N THR A 16 35.82 3.96 -11.73
CA THR A 16 34.80 2.97 -11.38
C THR A 16 34.67 2.78 -9.87
N ARG A 17 35.75 2.94 -9.14
CA ARG A 17 35.76 2.83 -7.66
C ARG A 17 34.89 3.90 -7.00
N GLN A 18 34.91 5.14 -7.49
CA GLN A 18 34.04 6.21 -7.01
C GLN A 18 32.57 5.97 -7.38
N ALA A 19 32.29 5.50 -8.60
CA ALA A 19 30.95 5.16 -9.03
C ALA A 19 30.37 3.98 -8.21
N MET A 20 31.17 2.93 -7.96
CA MET A 20 30.77 1.82 -7.09
C MET A 20 30.55 2.25 -5.64
N GLN A 21 31.40 3.11 -5.09
CA GLN A 21 31.20 3.64 -3.72
C GLN A 21 29.92 4.48 -3.63
N SER A 22 29.61 5.26 -4.67
CA SER A 22 28.36 6.05 -4.73
C SER A 22 27.12 5.18 -4.88
N ALA A 23 27.20 4.12 -5.71
CA ALA A 23 26.15 3.13 -5.85
C ALA A 23 25.92 2.35 -4.54
N THR A 24 27.00 1.90 -3.88
CA THR A 24 26.92 1.20 -2.58
C THR A 24 26.35 2.10 -1.48
N LYS A 25 26.72 3.39 -1.46
CA LYS A 25 26.13 4.37 -0.54
C LYS A 25 24.64 4.58 -0.84
N GLY A 26 24.25 4.60 -2.13
CA GLY A 26 22.85 4.68 -2.55
C GLY A 26 22.05 3.45 -2.09
N ILE A 27 22.57 2.26 -2.31
CA ILE A 27 21.94 0.98 -1.89
C ILE A 27 21.85 0.89 -0.36
N ASN A 28 22.88 1.31 0.37
CA ASN A 28 22.83 1.32 1.83
C ASN A 28 21.83 2.35 2.37
N ARG A 29 21.70 3.52 1.75
CA ARG A 29 20.64 4.50 2.09
C ARG A 29 19.24 3.94 1.85
N VAL A 30 19.01 3.20 0.78
CA VAL A 30 17.73 2.53 0.50
C VAL A 30 17.49 1.42 1.51
N LYS A 31 18.50 0.61 1.82
CA LYS A 31 18.45 -0.41 2.87
C LYS A 31 18.14 0.17 4.25
N ASP A 32 18.82 1.23 4.62
CA ASP A 32 18.64 1.93 5.89
C ASP A 32 17.27 2.63 5.95
N SER A 33 16.78 3.16 4.82
CA SER A 33 15.44 3.76 4.71
C SER A 33 14.34 2.71 4.85
N VAL A 34 14.49 1.53 4.25
CA VAL A 34 13.54 0.41 4.39
C VAL A 34 13.61 -0.19 5.80
N PHE A 35 14.80 -0.31 6.38
CA PHE A 35 14.98 -0.83 7.74
C PHE A 35 14.48 0.17 8.80
N ASN A 36 14.70 1.47 8.58
CA ASN A 36 14.21 2.55 9.43
C ASN A 36 12.69 2.76 9.29
N LEU A 37 12.11 2.55 8.10
CA LEU A 37 10.67 2.56 7.92
C LEU A 37 10.01 1.43 8.72
N ARG A 38 10.59 0.22 8.67
CA ARG A 38 10.13 -0.92 9.48
C ARG A 38 10.27 -0.65 10.98
N ASN A 39 11.38 -0.04 11.41
CA ASN A 39 11.62 0.26 12.82
C ASN A 39 10.84 1.49 13.30
N ALA A 40 10.60 2.50 12.44
CA ALA A 40 9.72 3.62 12.73
C ALA A 40 8.24 3.19 12.81
N LEU A 41 7.85 2.18 12.03
CA LEU A 41 6.54 1.54 12.12
C LEU A 41 6.38 0.67 13.38
N LEU A 42 7.48 0.11 13.89
CA LEU A 42 7.49 -0.73 15.10
C LEU A 42 7.78 0.05 16.39
N GLY A 43 8.38 1.24 16.27
CA GLY A 43 8.77 2.08 17.39
C GLY A 43 8.32 3.52 17.19
N LEU A 44 7.10 3.86 17.54
CA LEU A 44 6.57 5.23 17.60
C LEU A 44 7.24 6.04 18.73
N GLY A 45 8.54 6.20 18.65
CA GLY A 45 9.27 7.00 19.64
C GLY A 45 10.75 7.06 19.36
N ALA A 46 11.19 7.96 18.51
CA ALA A 46 12.45 8.71 18.52
C ALA A 46 12.89 9.10 17.10
N GLY A 47 13.09 10.38 16.91
CA GLY A 47 13.38 11.13 15.72
C GLY A 47 14.39 10.56 14.73
N PHE A 48 13.98 10.62 13.46
CA PHE A 48 14.91 10.59 12.32
C PHE A 48 14.40 11.50 11.20
N VAL A 49 15.28 12.36 10.73
CA VAL A 49 15.00 13.36 9.70
C VAL A 49 15.92 13.13 8.50
N ALA A 50 15.36 12.64 7.39
CA ALA A 50 15.90 12.86 6.05
C ALA A 50 14.78 13.39 5.16
N LYS A 51 15.09 14.30 4.23
CA LYS A 51 14.10 15.13 3.51
C LYS A 51 12.98 14.35 2.79
N GLY A 52 13.27 13.15 2.25
CA GLY A 52 12.25 12.24 1.70
C GLY A 52 11.39 11.54 2.76
N PHE A 53 11.86 11.48 4.00
CA PHE A 53 11.14 10.91 5.14
C PHE A 53 10.13 11.90 5.73
N LEU A 54 10.39 13.20 5.62
CA LEU A 54 9.47 14.24 6.09
C LEU A 54 8.17 14.24 5.30
N ASP A 55 8.21 13.96 4.00
CA ASP A 55 7.00 13.92 3.16
C ASP A 55 6.17 12.67 3.51
N THR A 56 6.81 11.51 3.66
CA THR A 56 6.13 10.28 4.12
C THR A 56 5.59 10.42 5.54
N ALA A 57 6.34 11.06 6.45
CA ALA A 57 5.89 11.29 7.82
C ALA A 57 4.68 12.25 7.87
N ARG A 58 4.66 13.28 7.04
CA ARG A 58 3.53 14.21 6.90
C ARG A 58 2.30 13.51 6.31
N GLU A 59 2.49 12.64 5.33
CA GLU A 59 1.39 11.85 4.75
C GLU A 59 0.81 10.88 5.79
N VAL A 60 1.66 10.20 6.54
CA VAL A 60 1.26 9.30 7.63
C VAL A 60 0.49 10.06 8.73
N GLU A 61 0.96 11.24 9.13
CA GLU A 61 0.26 12.05 10.13
C GLU A 61 -1.08 12.61 9.61
N ARG A 62 -1.15 13.03 8.36
CA ARG A 62 -2.42 13.43 7.70
C ARG A 62 -3.41 12.27 7.68
N LEU A 63 -2.94 11.06 7.39
CA LEU A 63 -3.78 9.87 7.40
C LEU A 63 -4.30 9.57 8.82
N ARG A 64 -3.43 9.65 9.82
CA ARG A 64 -3.79 9.46 11.23
C ARG A 64 -4.86 10.47 11.68
N VAL A 65 -4.68 11.74 11.34
CA VAL A 65 -5.67 12.78 11.62
C VAL A 65 -6.98 12.48 10.90
N ARG A 66 -6.93 12.09 9.62
CA ARG A 66 -8.12 11.75 8.83
C ARG A 66 -8.93 10.61 9.47
N PHE A 67 -8.26 9.54 9.92
CA PHE A 67 -8.98 8.44 10.59
C PHE A 67 -9.63 8.85 11.90
N LYS A 68 -9.05 9.77 12.66
CA LYS A 68 -9.70 10.33 13.86
C LYS A 68 -10.99 11.07 13.55
N PHE A 69 -11.12 11.64 12.35
CA PHE A 69 -12.34 12.31 11.92
C PHE A 69 -13.36 11.36 11.27
N LEU A 70 -12.89 10.30 10.60
CA LEU A 70 -13.76 9.34 9.93
C LEU A 70 -14.48 8.40 10.90
N PHE A 71 -13.83 8.06 12.00
CA PHE A 71 -14.44 7.30 13.09
C PHE A 71 -14.91 8.26 14.18
N ALA A 72 -16.13 8.08 14.66
CA ALA A 72 -16.74 8.95 15.67
C ALA A 72 -15.98 8.98 17.01
N ASP A 73 -15.13 7.98 17.27
CA ASP A 73 -14.26 7.87 18.44
C ASP A 73 -12.77 7.96 18.00
N ALA A 74 -12.03 8.84 18.66
CA ALA A 74 -10.61 9.01 18.46
C ALA A 74 -9.80 7.73 18.74
N LYS A 75 -10.26 6.85 19.62
CA LYS A 75 -9.64 5.55 19.91
C LYS A 75 -9.83 4.59 18.74
N GLU A 76 -11.02 4.55 18.15
CA GLU A 76 -11.30 3.76 16.96
C GLU A 76 -10.48 4.26 15.76
N GLY A 77 -10.36 5.57 15.57
CA GLY A 77 -9.50 6.16 14.55
C GLY A 77 -8.01 5.78 14.71
N GLU A 78 -7.50 5.78 15.93
CA GLU A 78 -6.13 5.36 16.23
C GLU A 78 -5.95 3.84 16.01
N LYS A 79 -6.94 3.02 16.37
CA LYS A 79 -6.94 1.57 16.13
C LYS A 79 -6.96 1.25 14.65
N ALA A 80 -7.80 1.91 13.87
CA ALA A 80 -7.86 1.79 12.42
C ALA A 80 -6.51 2.15 11.77
N PHE A 81 -5.91 3.26 12.20
CA PHE A 81 -4.60 3.70 11.73
C PHE A 81 -3.51 2.67 12.04
N LYS A 82 -3.43 2.15 13.26
CA LYS A 82 -2.45 1.12 13.64
C LYS A 82 -2.63 -0.17 12.82
N GLY A 83 -3.87 -0.58 12.60
CA GLY A 83 -4.20 -1.74 11.77
C GLY A 83 -3.75 -1.56 10.33
N LEU A 84 -4.00 -0.39 9.74
CA LEU A 84 -3.56 -0.05 8.39
C LEU A 84 -2.04 -0.07 8.25
N ILE A 85 -1.31 0.52 9.20
CA ILE A 85 0.16 0.50 9.20
C ILE A 85 0.69 -0.94 9.30
N LYS A 86 0.09 -1.76 10.17
CA LYS A 86 0.44 -3.18 10.28
C LYS A 86 0.19 -3.92 8.96
N PHE A 87 -0.96 -3.69 8.34
CA PHE A 87 -1.32 -4.27 7.04
C PHE A 87 -0.33 -3.86 5.96
N ALA A 88 -0.02 -2.55 5.83
CA ALA A 88 0.94 -2.04 4.85
C ALA A 88 2.35 -2.65 4.97
N GLY A 89 2.75 -3.06 6.18
CA GLY A 89 4.01 -3.78 6.40
C GLY A 89 4.00 -5.26 5.99
N GLN A 90 2.85 -5.83 5.64
CA GLN A 90 2.67 -7.26 5.36
C GLN A 90 2.36 -7.56 3.88
N VAL A 91 2.00 -6.55 3.10
CA VAL A 91 1.52 -6.70 1.72
C VAL A 91 2.43 -5.99 0.71
N PRO A 92 2.45 -6.43 -0.56
CA PRO A 92 3.33 -5.85 -1.60
C PRO A 92 2.77 -4.56 -2.23
N PHE A 93 1.73 -3.97 -1.66
CA PHE A 93 1.14 -2.73 -2.16
C PHE A 93 1.84 -1.49 -1.59
N SER A 94 1.90 -0.41 -2.36
CA SER A 94 2.48 0.84 -1.88
C SER A 94 1.62 1.47 -0.78
N LEU A 95 2.27 2.19 0.15
CA LEU A 95 1.55 2.90 1.21
C LEU A 95 0.52 3.90 0.64
N ALA A 96 0.84 4.53 -0.49
CA ALA A 96 -0.07 5.47 -1.15
C ALA A 96 -1.35 4.80 -1.67
N GLU A 97 -1.26 3.60 -2.29
CA GLU A 97 -2.42 2.83 -2.74
C GLU A 97 -3.28 2.38 -1.55
N ILE A 98 -2.63 1.84 -0.50
CA ILE A 98 -3.31 1.40 0.72
C ILE A 98 -4.01 2.59 1.40
N GLN A 99 -3.36 3.74 1.46
CA GLN A 99 -3.94 4.95 2.03
C GLN A 99 -5.20 5.41 1.30
N ARG A 100 -5.16 5.45 -0.04
CA ARG A 100 -6.30 5.85 -0.87
C ARG A 100 -7.43 4.83 -0.75
N GLY A 101 -7.11 3.55 -0.88
CA GLY A 101 -8.10 2.46 -0.74
C GLY A 101 -8.74 2.43 0.64
N SER A 102 -7.96 2.58 1.72
CA SER A 102 -8.48 2.60 3.08
C SER A 102 -9.41 3.79 3.36
N ALA A 103 -9.15 4.93 2.73
CA ALA A 103 -10.04 6.09 2.83
C ALA A 103 -11.42 5.82 2.22
N ASN A 104 -11.48 5.07 1.11
CA ASN A 104 -12.73 4.66 0.49
C ASN A 104 -13.47 3.61 1.33
N LEU A 105 -12.73 2.62 1.84
CA LEU A 105 -13.30 1.53 2.64
C LEU A 105 -13.77 1.97 4.03
N SER A 106 -13.14 3.00 4.63
CA SER A 106 -13.54 3.53 5.93
C SER A 106 -14.97 4.11 5.95
N VAL A 107 -15.47 4.57 4.80
CA VAL A 107 -16.83 5.12 4.67
C VAL A 107 -17.90 4.02 4.78
N VAL A 108 -17.54 2.79 4.43
CA VAL A 108 -18.45 1.62 4.44
C VAL A 108 -18.16 0.64 5.58
N SER A 109 -17.20 0.97 6.43
CA SER A 109 -16.84 0.21 7.63
C SER A 109 -17.50 0.81 8.86
N LYS A 110 -18.07 -0.02 9.73
CA LYS A 110 -18.73 0.43 10.97
C LYS A 110 -17.75 0.79 12.09
N ASP A 111 -16.59 0.09 12.11
CA ASP A 111 -15.55 0.26 13.12
C ASP A 111 -14.16 -0.08 12.56
N ALA A 112 -13.13 0.07 13.39
CA ALA A 112 -11.75 -0.18 13.01
C ALA A 112 -11.46 -1.67 12.73
N ASP A 113 -12.11 -2.57 13.43
CA ASP A 113 -11.91 -4.02 13.24
C ASP A 113 -12.46 -4.45 11.89
N GLU A 114 -13.66 -4.01 11.54
CA GLU A 114 -14.25 -4.28 10.23
C GLU A 114 -13.42 -3.64 9.10
N LEU A 115 -12.91 -2.42 9.27
CA LEU A 115 -12.00 -1.83 8.28
C LEU A 115 -10.75 -2.69 8.09
N ASN A 116 -10.12 -3.13 9.18
CA ASN A 116 -8.92 -3.96 9.12
C ASN A 116 -9.18 -5.32 8.45
N GLU A 117 -10.35 -5.90 8.65
CA GLU A 117 -10.78 -7.12 7.96
C GLU A 117 -10.98 -6.86 6.46
N ILE A 118 -11.72 -5.82 6.09
CA ILE A 118 -11.96 -5.44 4.70
C ILE A 118 -10.67 -5.10 3.96
N LEU A 119 -9.69 -4.47 4.61
CA LEU A 119 -8.37 -4.21 4.02
C LEU A 119 -7.65 -5.51 3.62
N LYS A 120 -7.71 -6.55 4.44
CA LYS A 120 -7.12 -7.86 4.11
C LYS A 120 -7.85 -8.49 2.92
N ILE A 121 -9.17 -8.54 2.96
CA ILE A 121 -10.02 -9.04 1.86
C ILE A 121 -9.70 -8.29 0.56
N THR A 122 -9.56 -6.96 0.62
CA THR A 122 -9.18 -6.14 -0.53
C THR A 122 -7.83 -6.54 -1.10
N GLY A 123 -6.83 -6.79 -0.24
CA GLY A 123 -5.50 -7.23 -0.63
C GLY A 123 -5.52 -8.61 -1.31
N ASP A 124 -6.29 -9.53 -0.79
CA ASP A 124 -6.46 -10.88 -1.33
C ASP A 124 -7.15 -10.84 -2.70
N ILE A 125 -8.23 -10.07 -2.84
CA ILE A 125 -8.93 -9.87 -4.12
C ILE A 125 -8.02 -9.18 -5.13
N ALA A 126 -7.29 -8.13 -4.75
CA ALA A 126 -6.36 -7.43 -5.63
C ALA A 126 -5.28 -8.38 -6.15
N SER A 127 -4.70 -9.18 -5.26
CA SER A 127 -3.67 -10.16 -5.61
C SER A 127 -4.20 -11.26 -6.54
N ALA A 128 -5.40 -11.77 -6.29
CA ALA A 128 -6.01 -12.83 -7.09
C ALA A 128 -6.50 -12.35 -8.46
N SER A 129 -7.00 -11.12 -8.55
CA SER A 129 -7.57 -10.54 -9.78
C SER A 129 -6.53 -9.82 -10.66
N GLY A 130 -5.35 -9.52 -10.13
CA GLY A 130 -4.34 -8.69 -10.79
C GLY A 130 -4.72 -7.21 -10.88
N LEU A 131 -5.72 -6.77 -10.13
CA LEU A 131 -6.08 -5.36 -10.00
C LEU A 131 -5.18 -4.67 -8.97
N ASP A 132 -4.95 -3.36 -9.12
CA ASP A 132 -4.30 -2.59 -8.07
C ASP A 132 -5.20 -2.46 -6.83
N PHE A 133 -4.58 -2.23 -5.68
CA PHE A 133 -5.27 -2.16 -4.39
C PHE A 133 -6.32 -1.05 -4.34
N GLN A 134 -6.01 0.14 -4.88
CA GLN A 134 -6.92 1.28 -4.87
C GLN A 134 -8.17 0.97 -5.68
N THR A 135 -8.02 0.47 -6.90
CA THR A 135 -9.13 0.10 -7.79
C THR A 135 -9.99 -0.98 -7.14
N THR A 136 -9.40 -2.00 -6.54
CA THR A 136 -10.13 -3.06 -5.83
C THR A 136 -10.93 -2.48 -4.65
N ALA A 137 -10.33 -1.58 -3.87
CA ALA A 137 -11.01 -0.90 -2.76
C ALA A 137 -12.19 -0.04 -3.23
N GLU A 138 -12.05 0.66 -4.36
CA GLU A 138 -13.13 1.44 -4.96
C GLU A 138 -14.30 0.55 -5.40
N GLN A 139 -14.03 -0.61 -6.01
CA GLN A 139 -15.06 -1.55 -6.40
C GLN A 139 -15.75 -2.16 -5.17
N LEU A 140 -15.01 -2.54 -4.13
CA LEU A 140 -15.59 -3.05 -2.89
C LEU A 140 -16.42 -1.98 -2.16
N GLN A 141 -15.98 -0.73 -2.15
CA GLN A 141 -16.76 0.37 -1.61
C GLN A 141 -18.11 0.51 -2.33
N ARG A 142 -18.14 0.37 -3.67
CA ARG A 142 -19.38 0.37 -4.47
C ARG A 142 -20.28 -0.82 -4.10
N VAL A 143 -19.71 -2.03 -4.02
CA VAL A 143 -20.45 -3.22 -3.59
C VAL A 143 -21.09 -3.03 -2.22
N PHE A 144 -20.34 -2.51 -1.26
CA PHE A 144 -20.81 -2.31 0.12
C PHE A 144 -21.77 -1.11 0.27
N SER A 145 -21.81 -0.21 -0.70
CA SER A 145 -22.75 0.92 -0.72
C SER A 145 -24.03 0.63 -1.51
N ALA A 146 -23.96 -0.15 -2.60
CA ALA A 146 -25.06 -0.29 -3.55
C ALA A 146 -25.32 -1.74 -4.04
N GLY A 147 -24.57 -2.72 -3.51
CA GLY A 147 -24.67 -4.12 -3.87
C GLY A 147 -23.74 -4.56 -4.99
N ILE A 148 -23.64 -5.88 -5.21
CA ILE A 148 -22.66 -6.48 -6.14
C ILE A 148 -22.78 -5.96 -7.58
N ASN A 149 -23.96 -5.55 -8.01
CA ASN A 149 -24.18 -5.06 -9.37
C ASN A 149 -23.58 -3.70 -9.66
N SER A 150 -23.21 -2.93 -8.63
CA SER A 150 -22.59 -1.61 -8.76
C SER A 150 -21.09 -1.66 -9.11
N ALA A 151 -20.45 -2.82 -8.99
CA ALA A 151 -19.04 -3.02 -9.27
C ALA A 151 -18.86 -3.59 -10.70
N ASP A 152 -18.89 -2.72 -11.69
CA ASP A 152 -18.79 -3.13 -13.11
C ASP A 152 -17.45 -3.81 -13.41
N LEU A 153 -16.35 -3.29 -12.87
CA LEU A 153 -15.03 -3.85 -13.09
C LEU A 153 -14.89 -5.27 -12.53
N PHE A 154 -15.56 -5.57 -11.41
CA PHE A 154 -15.62 -6.93 -10.88
C PHE A 154 -16.36 -7.88 -11.81
N ARG A 155 -17.41 -7.40 -12.47
CA ARG A 155 -18.11 -8.18 -13.51
C ARG A 155 -17.22 -8.42 -14.72
N GLU A 156 -16.57 -7.38 -15.24
CA GLU A 156 -15.74 -7.44 -16.44
C GLU A 156 -14.49 -8.31 -16.27
N ARG A 157 -13.96 -8.40 -15.05
CA ARG A 157 -12.75 -9.15 -14.72
C ARG A 157 -13.00 -10.53 -14.11
N GLY A 158 -14.24 -10.99 -14.06
CA GLY A 158 -14.59 -12.29 -13.47
C GLY A 158 -14.40 -12.36 -11.96
N VAL A 159 -14.28 -11.21 -11.29
CA VAL A 159 -14.07 -11.16 -9.83
C VAL A 159 -15.34 -11.58 -9.07
N ARG A 160 -16.52 -11.41 -9.66
CA ARG A 160 -17.78 -11.86 -9.05
C ARG A 160 -17.79 -13.36 -8.83
N GLU A 161 -17.39 -14.11 -9.85
CA GLU A 161 -17.29 -15.56 -9.80
C GLU A 161 -16.22 -16.01 -8.80
N LEU A 162 -15.08 -15.29 -8.75
CA LEU A 162 -14.03 -15.51 -7.75
C LEU A 162 -14.56 -15.31 -6.32
N LEU A 163 -15.48 -14.37 -6.12
CA LEU A 163 -16.15 -14.10 -4.85
C LEU A 163 -17.36 -15.01 -4.56
N GLY A 164 -17.60 -16.02 -5.41
CA GLY A 164 -18.69 -16.99 -5.24
C GLY A 164 -20.09 -16.47 -5.58
N PHE A 165 -20.19 -15.37 -6.35
CA PHE A 165 -21.47 -14.90 -6.84
C PHE A 165 -21.86 -15.61 -8.12
N GLU A 166 -23.10 -16.08 -8.19
CA GLU A 166 -23.66 -16.65 -9.42
C GLU A 166 -23.86 -15.58 -10.51
N ALA A 167 -23.78 -16.00 -11.77
CA ALA A 167 -23.99 -15.12 -12.89
C ALA A 167 -25.41 -14.50 -12.84
N GLY A 168 -25.50 -13.17 -13.01
CA GLY A 168 -26.76 -12.45 -13.01
C GLY A 168 -27.41 -12.23 -11.65
N VAL A 169 -26.77 -12.67 -10.55
CA VAL A 169 -27.30 -12.45 -9.20
C VAL A 169 -27.43 -10.96 -8.91
N GLN A 170 -28.56 -10.58 -8.32
CA GLN A 170 -28.80 -9.25 -7.77
C GLN A 170 -28.86 -9.35 -6.26
N MET A 171 -27.99 -8.61 -5.57
CA MET A 171 -27.90 -8.65 -4.13
C MET A 171 -27.71 -7.26 -3.56
N SER A 172 -28.43 -6.95 -2.47
CA SER A 172 -28.32 -5.66 -1.78
C SER A 172 -26.91 -5.42 -1.23
N ALA A 173 -26.60 -4.19 -0.90
CA ALA A 173 -25.33 -3.77 -0.30
C ALA A 173 -24.97 -4.62 0.93
N GLU A 174 -25.90 -4.72 1.88
CA GLU A 174 -25.71 -5.45 3.13
C GLU A 174 -25.44 -6.95 2.90
N LYS A 175 -26.28 -7.60 2.11
CA LYS A 175 -26.11 -9.02 1.78
C LYS A 175 -24.83 -9.29 0.99
N SER A 176 -24.45 -8.40 0.07
CA SER A 176 -23.21 -8.51 -0.70
C SER A 176 -21.99 -8.39 0.21
N LYS A 177 -22.02 -7.45 1.17
CA LYS A 177 -20.96 -7.27 2.16
C LYS A 177 -20.83 -8.49 3.07
N GLU A 178 -21.94 -8.97 3.62
CA GLU A 178 -21.97 -10.15 4.47
C GLU A 178 -21.45 -11.39 3.73
N HIS A 179 -21.88 -11.62 2.49
CA HIS A 179 -21.44 -12.72 1.64
C HIS A 179 -19.93 -12.69 1.44
N ILE A 180 -19.36 -11.54 1.06
CA ILE A 180 -17.92 -11.39 0.83
C ILE A 180 -17.15 -11.63 2.13
N ILE A 181 -17.52 -10.97 3.22
CA ILE A 181 -16.83 -11.14 4.51
C ILE A 181 -16.86 -12.61 4.96
N LYS A 182 -18.01 -13.27 4.80
CA LYS A 182 -18.14 -14.69 5.17
C LYS A 182 -17.23 -15.59 4.32
N ALA A 183 -17.17 -15.38 3.00
CA ALA A 183 -16.35 -16.18 2.09
C ALA A 183 -14.84 -16.13 2.41
N PHE A 184 -14.36 -15.07 3.07
CA PHE A 184 -12.95 -14.93 3.47
C PHE A 184 -12.68 -15.32 4.93
N ARG A 185 -13.70 -15.70 5.69
CA ARG A 185 -13.55 -16.24 7.05
C ARG A 185 -13.51 -17.77 7.10
N GLU A 186 -13.98 -18.43 6.05
CA GLU A 186 -13.95 -19.88 5.87
C GLU A 186 -12.63 -20.35 5.25
#